data_d49a9daf4e9c02c9a6049a777766b859
#
_entry.id   d49a9daf4e9c02c9a6049a777766b859
#
_cell.length_a   1.000
_cell.length_b   1.000
_cell.length_c   1.000
_cell.angle_alpha   90.00
_cell.angle_beta   90.00
_cell.angle_gamma   90.00
#
_symmetry.space_group_name_H-M   'P 1'
#
loop_
_entity.id
_entity.type
_entity.pdbx_description
1 polymer ?
#
loop_
_entity_poly.entity_id
_entity_poly.type
_entity_poly.pdbx_seq_one_letter_code
_entity_poly.pdbx_strand_id
1 'polypeptide(L)' 'MLRLDKYLSDATSYSRREVRGLVKRKAVTVNGTVARDVDIKVDETQDTVCVNGTAVVYRKFIYLIPSFRP' A
#
# COMPACT_ATOMS: atom_id res chain seq x y z
N MET A 1 11.58 4.41 3.72
CA MET A 1 10.94 3.24 3.14
C MET A 1 10.12 2.50 4.16
N LEU A 2 9.03 1.91 3.72
CA LEU A 2 8.15 1.15 4.59
C LEU A 2 8.13 -0.30 4.15
N ARG A 3 7.80 -1.18 5.07
CA ARG A 3 7.54 -2.56 4.69
C ARG A 3 6.19 -2.59 3.96
N LEU A 4 6.05 -3.52 3.06
CA LEU A 4 4.84 -3.61 2.24
C LEU A 4 3.58 -3.76 3.09
N ASP A 5 3.64 -4.58 4.13
CA ASP A 5 2.48 -4.77 5.00
C ASP A 5 2.11 -3.46 5.70
N LYS A 6 3.10 -2.70 6.13
CA LYS A 6 2.85 -1.41 6.76
C LYS A 6 2.25 -0.43 5.75
N TYR A 7 2.79 -0.41 4.53
CA TYR A 7 2.30 0.46 3.49
C TYR A 7 0.82 0.20 3.23
N LEU A 8 0.46 -1.04 3.02
CA LEU A 8 -0.93 -1.39 2.71
C LEU A 8 -1.84 -1.20 3.91
N SER A 9 -1.35 -1.54 5.09
CA SER A 9 -2.14 -1.38 6.30
C SER A 9 -2.45 0.09 6.58
N ASP A 10 -1.51 0.98 6.30
CA ASP A 10 -1.71 2.40 6.52
C ASP A 10 -2.50 3.08 5.40
N ALA A 11 -2.28 2.63 4.16
CA ALA A 11 -2.90 3.27 3.00
C ALA A 11 -4.32 2.79 2.75
N THR A 12 -4.68 1.65 3.30
CA THR A 12 -6.00 1.07 3.10
C THR A 12 -6.54 0.63 4.45
N SER A 13 -7.71 0.04 4.45
CA SER A 13 -8.29 -0.51 5.67
C SER A 13 -7.98 -2.00 5.84
N TYR A 14 -7.09 -2.54 5.03
CA TYR A 14 -6.72 -3.94 5.17
C TYR A 14 -5.96 -4.16 6.48
N SER A 15 -6.24 -5.26 7.14
CA SER A 15 -5.45 -5.69 8.29
C SER A 15 -4.19 -6.37 7.78
N ARG A 16 -3.21 -6.55 8.65
CA ARG A 16 -1.98 -7.23 8.25
C ARG A 16 -2.25 -8.64 7.77
N ARG A 17 -3.22 -9.30 8.39
CA ARG A 17 -3.61 -10.64 7.97
C ARG A 17 -4.16 -10.62 6.54
N GLU A 18 -4.97 -9.64 6.23
CA GLU A 18 -5.52 -9.50 4.90
C GLU A 18 -4.43 -9.21 3.89
N VAL A 19 -3.50 -8.34 4.24
CA VAL A 19 -2.38 -8.02 3.38
C VAL A 19 -1.55 -9.28 3.08
N ARG A 20 -1.29 -10.08 4.10
CA ARG A 20 -0.53 -11.31 3.90
C ARG A 20 -1.26 -12.25 2.94
N GLY A 21 -2.56 -12.35 3.10
CA GLY A 21 -3.36 -13.17 2.19
C GLY A 21 -3.31 -12.66 0.76
N LEU A 22 -3.37 -11.35 0.58
CA LEU A 22 -3.30 -10.76 -0.75
C LEU A 22 -1.95 -11.03 -1.40
N VAL A 23 -0.87 -10.88 -0.64
CA VAL A 23 0.46 -11.14 -1.16
C VAL A 23 0.61 -12.62 -1.53
N LYS A 24 0.09 -13.49 -0.69
CA LYS A 24 0.16 -14.92 -0.93
C LYS A 24 -0.60 -15.31 -2.20
N ARG A 25 -1.68 -14.61 -2.49
CA ARG A 25 -2.48 -14.86 -3.69
C ARG A 25 -1.94 -14.12 -4.91
N LYS A 26 -0.82 -13.46 -4.77
CA LYS A 26 -0.20 -12.68 -5.84
C LYS A 26 -1.10 -11.57 -6.34
N ALA A 27 -1.91 -11.03 -5.45
CA ALA A 27 -2.82 -9.94 -5.78
C ALA A 27 -2.16 -8.57 -5.63
N VAL A 28 -0.98 -8.51 -5.02
CA VAL A 28 -0.29 -7.25 -4.75
C VAL A 28 0.90 -7.13 -5.69
N THR A 29 1.01 -5.98 -6.34
CA THR A 29 2.16 -5.71 -7.21
C THR A 29 2.81 -4.41 -6.76
N VAL A 30 4.12 -4.33 -6.97
CA VAL A 30 4.89 -3.13 -6.70
C VAL A 30 5.61 -2.79 -8.00
N ASN A 31 5.31 -1.62 -8.55
CA ASN A 31 5.86 -1.17 -9.83
C ASN A 31 5.61 -2.20 -10.95
N GLY A 32 4.44 -2.84 -10.90
CA GLY A 32 4.08 -3.82 -11.91
C GLY A 32 4.63 -5.20 -11.70
N THR A 33 5.41 -5.41 -10.63
CA THR A 33 6.00 -6.71 -10.33
C THR A 33 5.28 -7.31 -9.13
N VAL A 34 4.87 -8.57 -9.25
CA VAL A 34 4.15 -9.23 -8.16
C VAL A 34 5.03 -9.28 -6.91
N ALA A 35 4.46 -8.83 -5.81
CA ALA A 35 5.16 -8.86 -4.53
C ALA A 35 5.24 -10.29 -4.03
N ARG A 36 6.43 -10.68 -3.57
CA ARG A 36 6.63 -12.05 -3.09
C ARG A 36 6.39 -12.18 -1.61
N ASP A 37 6.54 -11.09 -0.88
CA ASP A 37 6.53 -11.17 0.56
C ASP A 37 6.00 -9.86 1.12
N VAL A 38 5.58 -9.89 2.36
CA VAL A 38 5.11 -8.68 3.05
C VAL A 38 6.26 -7.90 3.65
N ASP A 39 7.44 -8.51 3.72
CA ASP A 39 8.61 -7.86 4.33
C ASP A 39 9.40 -6.98 3.37
N ILE A 40 9.06 -6.97 2.09
CA ILE A 40 9.80 -6.17 1.13
C ILE A 40 9.63 -4.70 1.45
N LYS A 41 10.66 -3.93 1.13
CA LYS A 41 10.62 -2.49 1.38
C LYS A 41 10.01 -1.77 0.20
N VAL A 42 9.17 -0.81 0.48
CA VAL A 42 8.49 -0.02 -0.54
C VAL A 42 8.75 1.44 -0.24
N ASP A 43 9.09 2.20 -1.27
CA ASP A 43 9.27 3.63 -1.13
C ASP A 43 7.89 4.29 -1.30
N GLU A 44 7.38 4.82 -0.22
CA GLU A 44 6.03 5.40 -0.24
C GLU A 44 5.92 6.64 -1.11
N THR A 45 7.04 7.19 -1.55
CA THR A 45 7.02 8.38 -2.40
C THR A 45 7.26 8.06 -3.88
N GLN A 46 7.86 6.92 -4.18
CA GLN A 46 8.21 6.59 -5.56
C GLN A 46 7.61 5.31 -6.09
N ASP A 47 7.50 4.32 -5.24
CA ASP A 47 7.00 3.02 -5.68
C ASP A 47 5.49 3.03 -5.77
N THR A 48 4.96 2.38 -6.79
CA THR A 48 3.53 2.24 -6.98
C THR A 48 3.09 0.85 -6.57
N VAL A 49 2.19 0.78 -5.62
CA VAL A 49 1.67 -0.49 -5.14
C VAL A 49 0.25 -0.64 -5.64
N CYS A 50 -0.05 -1.79 -6.21
CA CYS A 50 -1.39 -2.10 -6.69
C CYS A 50 -1.92 -3.33 -5.99
N VAL A 51 -3.22 -3.36 -5.76
CA VAL A 51 -3.91 -4.51 -5.18
C VAL A 51 -5.04 -4.86 -6.13
N ASN A 52 -5.04 -6.09 -6.61
CA ASN A 52 -6.03 -6.57 -7.58
C ASN A 52 -6.12 -5.65 -8.80
N GLY A 53 -4.98 -5.11 -9.20
CA GLY A 53 -4.91 -4.24 -10.36
C GLY A 53 -5.30 -2.80 -10.09
N THR A 54 -5.63 -2.46 -8.86
CA THR A 54 -6.03 -1.10 -8.50
C THR A 54 -4.88 -0.43 -7.75
N ALA A 55 -4.47 0.74 -8.22
CA ALA A 55 -3.37 1.46 -7.59
C ALA A 55 -3.77 1.93 -6.19
N VAL A 56 -2.86 1.74 -5.24
CA VAL A 56 -3.06 2.18 -3.86
C VAL A 56 -2.13 3.35 -3.62
N VAL A 57 -2.69 4.46 -3.19
CA VAL A 57 -1.90 5.66 -2.92
C VAL A 57 -1.71 5.78 -1.42
N TYR A 58 -0.45 5.88 -0.99
CA TYR A 58 -0.14 6.06 0.41
C TYR A 58 -0.30 7.54 0.77
N ARG A 59 -1.16 7.84 1.72
CA ARG A 59 -1.34 9.20 2.16
C ARG A 59 -0.86 9.34 3.58
N LYS A 60 0.22 10.07 3.71
CA LYS A 60 0.82 10.26 4.98
C LYS A 60 0.11 11.33 5.77
N PHE A 61 -0.46 12.33 5.11
CA PHE A 61 -1.11 13.33 5.76
C PHE A 61 -2.40 13.51 5.30
N ILE A 62 -3.17 13.91 6.07
CA ILE A 62 -4.30 14.09 5.72
C ILE A 62 -4.84 15.29 6.13
N TYR A 63 -4.72 15.92 6.44
CA TYR A 63 -5.15 17.00 6.82
C TYR A 63 -5.26 18.13 6.19
N LEU A 64 -5.39 18.05 6.30
CA LEU A 64 -5.59 18.85 5.90
C LEU A 64 -6.25 19.45 5.36
N ILE A 65 -6.38 19.39 5.30
CA ILE A 65 -6.97 19.89 4.75
C ILE A 65 -7.71 20.43 4.42
N PRO A 66 -7.81 20.72 4.24
CA PRO A 66 -8.48 21.22 3.76
C PRO A 66 -9.25 21.43 3.53
N SER A 67 -9.16 21.25 3.67
CA SER A 67 -9.80 21.37 3.32
C SER A 67 -10.68 21.68 3.53
N PHE A 68 -10.57 21.86 3.80
CA PHE A 68 -11.35 22.19 3.84
C PHE A 68 -11.96 22.84 3.73
N ARG A 69 -11.95 23.17 3.67
CA ARG A 69 -12.39 23.91 3.37
C ARG A 69 -12.89 24.43 3.03
N PRO A 70 -13.06 24.78 3.04
CA PRO A 70 -13.52 25.24 2.53
C PRO A 70 -13.82 25.59 2.34
#